data_64ccc2cd66060e1216a2c6c08040f1e1
#
_entry.id   64ccc2cd66060e1216a2c6c08040f1e1
#
_cell.length_a   1.000
_cell.length_b   1.000
_cell.length_c   1.000
_cell.angle_alpha   90.00
_cell.angle_beta   90.00
_cell.angle_gamma   90.00
#
_symmetry.space_group_name_H-M   'P 1'
#
loop_
_entity.id
_entity.type
_entity.pdbx_description
1 polymer ?
#
loop_
_entity_poly.entity_id
_entity_poly.type
_entity_poly.pdbx_seq_one_letter_code
_entity_poly.pdbx_strand_id
1 'polypeptide(L)'
;MKHYDVLVAGLGTSGTMAALAAAKRGASVLALEANTYPGGLQTGGFVNEFFQQPPVGTALAYEKILPAAPEYIEAKKRILEEDLLKYGAEIRYEAVIEKVLRSGARITGVCFRQGDSLIEASANTVVDATADGALFALAGIPLEGGRPVDHLYQHSASLFFMKKPDKFAYSGFNMRVKQEYPEMFARESLKGDARFGEENLLGRERILVPSERPGIREGGHIRPRKVLSFEDILLKDAVFSDVIAVARATVDTNVADAVLESDLLASWLLLNGKSIYLTIPVPAGVLFPEGYSGIIVAGRHLGCDHDLGHALRMNSAMAAIGEVAGIIAAKAAAAEIPPEKVPYSAYSEELRLPETRCMKFPETEEEIKEGLLSENPWLAAWSLYRKNDSALACKLLNGFPDLPPLILAAGLLKSEPAVEKLKQLICGDAPLPLKKAALFAAGRFFSGEQILFLTDINLPEAELE
;
A
#
# COMPACT_ATOMS: atom_id res chain seq x y z
N MET A 1 30.26 -15.90 14.82
CA MET A 1 29.19 -15.38 13.96
C MET A 1 28.92 -16.38 12.84
N LYS A 2 27.69 -16.86 12.70
CA LYS A 2 27.30 -17.77 11.61
C LYS A 2 27.02 -16.94 10.35
N HIS A 3 27.39 -17.48 9.19
CA HIS A 3 27.21 -16.82 7.90
C HIS A 3 26.19 -17.58 7.05
N TYR A 4 25.34 -16.84 6.32
CA TYR A 4 24.30 -17.37 5.45
C TYR A 4 24.38 -16.73 4.06
N ASP A 5 23.79 -17.36 3.07
CA ASP A 5 23.61 -16.74 1.76
C ASP A 5 22.61 -15.58 1.82
N VAL A 6 21.50 -15.82 2.50
CA VAL A 6 20.40 -14.85 2.64
C VAL A 6 19.93 -14.76 4.08
N LEU A 7 19.81 -13.53 4.60
CA LEU A 7 19.15 -13.23 5.85
C LEU A 7 17.87 -12.46 5.56
N VAL A 8 16.73 -12.97 6.02
CA VAL A 8 15.42 -12.31 5.88
C VAL A 8 14.99 -11.77 7.23
N ALA A 9 14.83 -10.47 7.33
CA ALA A 9 14.36 -9.77 8.52
C ALA A 9 12.85 -9.52 8.45
N GLY A 10 12.08 -10.24 9.26
CA GLY A 10 10.63 -10.26 9.27
C GLY A 10 10.05 -11.35 8.36
N LEU A 11 9.17 -12.19 8.92
CA LEU A 11 8.43 -13.23 8.19
C LEU A 11 6.96 -12.81 7.97
N GLY A 12 6.72 -11.54 7.64
CA GLY A 12 5.42 -11.09 7.16
C GLY A 12 5.07 -11.66 5.78
N THR A 13 4.06 -11.11 5.11
CA THR A 13 3.62 -11.54 3.76
C THR A 13 4.79 -11.63 2.78
N SER A 14 5.57 -10.56 2.66
CA SER A 14 6.71 -10.51 1.72
C SER A 14 7.88 -11.36 2.19
N GLY A 15 8.24 -11.27 3.47
CA GLY A 15 9.42 -11.95 4.01
C GLY A 15 9.29 -13.46 3.97
N THR A 16 8.11 -14.01 4.23
CA THR A 16 7.85 -15.44 4.09
C THR A 16 8.05 -15.90 2.64
N MET A 17 7.53 -15.15 1.67
CA MET A 17 7.74 -15.45 0.25
C MET A 17 9.20 -15.30 -0.17
N ALA A 18 9.91 -14.31 0.36
CA ALA A 18 11.34 -14.12 0.10
C ALA A 18 12.19 -15.28 0.64
N ALA A 19 11.96 -15.68 1.89
CA ALA A 19 12.66 -16.80 2.51
C ALA A 19 12.41 -18.11 1.76
N LEU A 20 11.15 -18.39 1.40
CA LEU A 20 10.78 -19.56 0.61
C LEU A 20 11.43 -19.56 -0.77
N ALA A 21 11.39 -18.43 -1.48
CA ALA A 21 11.96 -18.33 -2.82
C ALA A 21 13.48 -18.52 -2.82
N ALA A 22 14.17 -18.01 -1.82
CA ALA A 22 15.61 -18.21 -1.66
C ALA A 22 15.95 -19.66 -1.28
N ALA A 23 15.26 -20.22 -0.28
CA ALA A 23 15.50 -21.60 0.19
C ALA A 23 15.20 -22.64 -0.91
N LYS A 24 14.12 -22.46 -1.69
CA LYS A 24 13.79 -23.33 -2.84
C LYS A 24 14.89 -23.36 -3.91
N ARG A 25 15.77 -22.35 -3.94
CA ARG A 25 16.92 -22.27 -4.85
C ARG A 25 18.23 -22.76 -4.23
N GLY A 26 18.14 -23.38 -3.04
CA GLY A 26 19.29 -23.98 -2.36
C GLY A 26 20.16 -22.99 -1.58
N ALA A 27 19.75 -21.74 -1.45
CA ALA A 27 20.44 -20.78 -0.59
C ALA A 27 20.31 -21.19 0.89
N SER A 28 21.38 -21.03 1.67
CA SER A 28 21.31 -21.10 3.13
C SER A 28 20.60 -19.84 3.65
N VAL A 29 19.42 -20.03 4.25
CA VAL A 29 18.54 -18.93 4.68
C VAL A 29 18.43 -18.88 6.19
N LEU A 30 18.68 -17.69 6.78
CA LEU A 30 18.26 -17.34 8.13
C LEU A 30 17.05 -16.42 8.05
N ALA A 31 15.94 -16.83 8.63
CA ALA A 31 14.71 -16.07 8.70
C ALA A 31 14.40 -15.66 10.14
N LEU A 32 14.33 -14.35 10.40
CA LEU A 32 14.11 -13.76 11.72
C LEU A 32 12.69 -13.20 11.80
N GLU A 33 11.95 -13.55 12.84
CA GLU A 33 10.61 -13.04 13.12
C GLU A 33 10.49 -12.64 14.59
N ALA A 34 9.97 -11.47 14.86
CA ALA A 34 9.78 -10.96 16.22
C ALA A 34 8.61 -11.65 16.96
N ASN A 35 7.66 -12.23 16.22
CA ASN A 35 6.57 -13.03 16.80
C ASN A 35 6.92 -14.53 16.79
N THR A 36 5.92 -15.33 17.15
CA THR A 36 6.02 -16.81 17.25
C THR A 36 5.47 -17.53 16.01
N TYR A 37 5.19 -16.81 14.92
CA TYR A 37 4.57 -17.35 13.70
C TYR A 37 4.91 -16.53 12.46
N PRO A 38 4.88 -17.12 11.25
CA PRO A 38 5.05 -16.44 9.99
C PRO A 38 3.73 -15.88 9.44
N GLY A 39 3.79 -15.10 8.37
CA GLY A 39 2.65 -14.57 7.61
C GLY A 39 2.21 -13.15 7.98
N GLY A 40 2.64 -12.64 9.14
CA GLY A 40 2.42 -11.24 9.54
C GLY A 40 0.95 -10.82 9.51
N LEU A 41 0.59 -9.82 8.68
CA LEU A 41 -0.78 -9.34 8.57
C LEU A 41 -1.75 -10.38 8.01
N GLN A 42 -1.30 -11.31 7.17
CA GLN A 42 -2.14 -12.39 6.63
C GLN A 42 -2.51 -13.46 7.67
N THR A 43 -1.85 -13.44 8.81
CA THR A 43 -2.10 -14.37 9.93
C THR A 43 -2.49 -13.59 11.17
N GLY A 44 -1.56 -13.15 12.01
CA GLY A 44 -1.86 -12.43 13.25
C GLY A 44 -2.55 -11.08 13.07
N GLY A 45 -2.49 -10.47 11.90
CA GLY A 45 -3.22 -9.24 11.57
C GLY A 45 -4.64 -9.45 11.06
N PHE A 46 -5.08 -10.70 10.87
CA PHE A 46 -6.38 -11.12 10.35
C PHE A 46 -6.73 -10.61 8.93
N VAL A 47 -5.76 -10.06 8.18
CA VAL A 47 -5.93 -9.68 6.77
C VAL A 47 -5.61 -10.88 5.89
N ASN A 48 -6.39 -11.96 6.03
CA ASN A 48 -6.10 -13.24 5.38
C ASN A 48 -6.40 -13.24 3.87
N GLU A 49 -7.16 -12.29 3.36
CA GLU A 49 -7.57 -12.19 1.96
C GLU A 49 -6.48 -11.55 1.09
N PHE A 50 -6.43 -12.00 -0.17
CA PHE A 50 -5.78 -11.28 -1.25
C PHE A 50 -6.77 -10.31 -1.88
N PHE A 51 -7.06 -9.24 -1.15
CA PHE A 51 -8.03 -8.23 -1.54
C PHE A 51 -7.62 -7.54 -2.85
N GLN A 52 -8.59 -7.32 -3.72
CA GLN A 52 -8.51 -6.61 -5.00
C GLN A 52 -7.74 -7.32 -6.14
N GLN A 53 -6.78 -8.16 -5.85
CA GLN A 53 -6.02 -8.89 -6.87
C GLN A 53 -5.72 -10.31 -6.41
N PRO A 54 -5.99 -11.36 -7.23
CA PRO A 54 -5.52 -12.71 -6.95
C PRO A 54 -3.99 -12.73 -6.82
N PRO A 55 -3.43 -13.54 -5.93
CA PRO A 55 -2.00 -13.70 -5.84
C PRO A 55 -1.45 -14.45 -7.06
N VAL A 56 -0.14 -14.33 -7.26
CA VAL A 56 0.61 -15.04 -8.29
C VAL A 56 1.71 -15.89 -7.65
N GLY A 57 2.37 -16.73 -8.43
CA GLY A 57 3.53 -17.48 -7.99
C GLY A 57 3.24 -18.41 -6.79
N THR A 58 4.13 -18.40 -5.82
CA THR A 58 4.04 -19.24 -4.62
C THR A 58 2.79 -18.91 -3.77
N ALA A 59 2.42 -17.65 -3.66
CA ALA A 59 1.25 -17.24 -2.88
C ALA A 59 -0.07 -17.79 -3.44
N LEU A 60 -0.19 -17.93 -4.76
CA LEU A 60 -1.35 -18.57 -5.41
C LEU A 60 -1.51 -20.05 -5.01
N ALA A 61 -0.40 -20.76 -4.81
CA ALA A 61 -0.44 -22.14 -4.36
C ALA A 61 -1.05 -22.25 -2.95
N TYR A 62 -0.72 -21.32 -2.06
CA TYR A 62 -1.29 -21.30 -0.70
C TYR A 62 -2.77 -20.93 -0.69
N GLU A 63 -3.20 -19.98 -1.51
CA GLU A 63 -4.62 -19.60 -1.62
C GLU A 63 -5.50 -20.77 -2.10
N LYS A 64 -4.99 -21.60 -3.01
CA LYS A 64 -5.69 -22.80 -3.48
C LYS A 64 -5.85 -23.87 -2.41
N ILE A 65 -4.92 -23.94 -1.46
CA ILE A 65 -4.94 -24.91 -0.36
C ILE A 65 -5.80 -24.41 0.80
N LEU A 66 -5.69 -23.11 1.11
CA LEU A 66 -6.32 -22.47 2.25
C LEU A 66 -7.16 -21.27 1.77
N PRO A 67 -8.49 -21.41 1.73
CA PRO A 67 -9.36 -20.28 1.43
C PRO A 67 -9.14 -19.12 2.40
N ALA A 68 -9.42 -17.91 1.95
CA ALA A 68 -9.35 -16.71 2.76
C ALA A 68 -10.52 -16.65 3.76
N ALA A 69 -10.46 -17.49 4.79
CA ALA A 69 -11.45 -17.52 5.86
C ALA A 69 -10.76 -17.55 7.23
N PRO A 70 -11.40 -16.93 8.25
CA PRO A 70 -10.82 -16.79 9.58
C PRO A 70 -10.34 -18.08 10.23
N GLU A 71 -11.08 -19.14 10.05
CA GLU A 71 -10.81 -20.47 10.59
C GLU A 71 -9.52 -21.12 10.05
N TYR A 72 -8.99 -20.60 8.95
CA TYR A 72 -7.76 -21.13 8.35
C TYR A 72 -6.49 -20.37 8.74
N ILE A 73 -6.58 -19.35 9.59
CA ILE A 73 -5.40 -18.56 10.00
C ILE A 73 -4.34 -19.40 10.64
N GLU A 74 -4.71 -20.25 11.60
CA GLU A 74 -3.75 -21.14 12.30
C GLU A 74 -3.18 -22.20 11.37
N ALA A 75 -4.00 -22.76 10.48
CA ALA A 75 -3.52 -23.67 9.45
C ALA A 75 -2.52 -22.98 8.51
N LYS A 76 -2.75 -21.69 8.17
CA LYS A 76 -1.85 -20.91 7.33
C LYS A 76 -0.50 -20.66 8.02
N LYS A 77 -0.50 -20.30 9.31
CA LYS A 77 0.74 -20.15 10.10
C LYS A 77 1.58 -21.45 9.99
N ARG A 78 0.95 -22.58 10.26
CA ARG A 78 1.61 -23.90 10.26
C ARG A 78 2.14 -24.29 8.88
N ILE A 79 1.36 -24.18 7.81
CA ILE A 79 1.79 -24.56 6.47
C ILE A 79 2.95 -23.69 5.98
N LEU A 80 2.94 -22.39 6.26
CA LEU A 80 4.03 -21.51 5.91
C LEU A 80 5.33 -21.89 6.64
N GLU A 81 5.25 -22.25 7.91
CA GLU A 81 6.40 -22.74 8.69
C GLU A 81 6.91 -24.08 8.18
N GLU A 82 6.01 -25.07 8.00
CA GLU A 82 6.36 -26.39 7.49
C GLU A 82 7.10 -26.31 6.14
N ASP A 83 6.64 -25.44 5.23
CA ASP A 83 7.30 -25.26 3.94
C ASP A 83 8.66 -24.56 4.06
N LEU A 84 8.81 -23.57 4.92
CA LEU A 84 10.11 -22.95 5.19
C LEU A 84 11.12 -23.99 5.70
N LEU A 85 10.73 -24.80 6.68
CA LEU A 85 11.57 -25.86 7.25
C LEU A 85 11.89 -26.96 6.22
N LYS A 86 10.90 -27.37 5.42
CA LYS A 86 11.06 -28.36 4.36
C LYS A 86 12.12 -27.98 3.34
N TYR A 87 12.24 -26.69 3.00
CA TYR A 87 13.27 -26.19 2.10
C TYR A 87 14.56 -25.78 2.80
N GLY A 88 14.69 -26.07 4.11
CA GLY A 88 15.93 -25.92 4.86
C GLY A 88 16.21 -24.51 5.38
N ALA A 89 15.20 -23.64 5.44
CA ALA A 89 15.37 -22.35 6.09
C ALA A 89 15.53 -22.53 7.60
N GLU A 90 16.50 -21.85 8.20
CA GLU A 90 16.60 -21.70 9.65
C GLU A 90 15.71 -20.56 10.11
N ILE A 91 14.71 -20.88 10.93
CA ILE A 91 13.78 -19.89 11.46
C ILE A 91 14.13 -19.56 12.90
N ARG A 92 14.14 -18.29 13.26
CA ARG A 92 14.27 -17.80 14.61
C ARG A 92 13.07 -16.91 14.94
N TYR A 93 12.19 -17.41 15.79
CA TYR A 93 11.07 -16.66 16.37
C TYR A 93 11.50 -15.90 17.62
N GLU A 94 10.69 -14.91 18.01
CA GLU A 94 10.99 -14.01 19.13
C GLU A 94 12.39 -13.37 18.99
N ALA A 95 12.80 -13.17 17.74
CA ALA A 95 14.09 -12.62 17.35
C ALA A 95 13.96 -11.13 17.07
N VAL A 96 14.28 -10.30 18.05
CA VAL A 96 14.22 -8.84 17.96
C VAL A 96 15.56 -8.29 17.47
N ILE A 97 15.58 -7.69 16.28
CA ILE A 97 16.79 -7.10 15.73
C ILE A 97 17.10 -5.80 16.48
N GLU A 98 18.33 -5.69 17.00
CA GLU A 98 18.79 -4.52 17.78
C GLU A 98 19.84 -3.70 17.05
N LYS A 99 20.56 -4.30 16.09
CA LYS A 99 21.63 -3.62 15.36
C LYS A 99 21.80 -4.18 13.97
N VAL A 100 22.14 -3.30 13.04
CA VAL A 100 22.54 -3.64 11.67
C VAL A 100 24.06 -3.67 11.57
N LEU A 101 24.61 -4.75 11.05
CA LEU A 101 26.03 -4.90 10.77
C LEU A 101 26.35 -4.37 9.39
N ARG A 102 27.37 -3.54 9.26
CA ARG A 102 27.76 -2.95 7.98
C ARG A 102 29.27 -2.78 7.82
N SER A 103 29.72 -2.81 6.58
CA SER A 103 31.08 -2.44 6.17
C SER A 103 30.99 -1.27 5.19
N GLY A 104 31.23 -0.06 5.66
CA GLY A 104 30.92 1.15 4.88
C GLY A 104 29.44 1.26 4.54
N ALA A 105 29.11 1.33 3.25
CA ALA A 105 27.74 1.37 2.73
C ALA A 105 27.11 -0.02 2.55
N ARG A 106 27.89 -1.11 2.71
CA ARG A 106 27.38 -2.46 2.55
C ARG A 106 26.79 -2.97 3.87
N ILE A 107 25.52 -3.37 3.83
CA ILE A 107 24.87 -4.12 4.90
C ILE A 107 25.34 -5.57 4.81
N THR A 108 25.82 -6.13 5.93
CA THR A 108 26.46 -7.45 5.98
C THR A 108 25.79 -8.42 6.95
N GLY A 109 24.80 -7.98 7.71
CA GLY A 109 24.10 -8.81 8.67
C GLY A 109 23.38 -7.99 9.74
N VAL A 110 23.01 -8.69 10.80
CA VAL A 110 22.32 -8.09 11.95
C VAL A 110 22.80 -8.69 13.26
N CYS A 111 22.54 -7.96 14.35
CA CYS A 111 22.57 -8.46 15.70
C CYS A 111 21.14 -8.48 16.22
N PHE A 112 20.69 -9.60 16.77
CA PHE A 112 19.33 -9.79 17.27
C PHE A 112 19.33 -10.44 18.65
N ARG A 113 18.34 -10.12 19.44
CA ARG A 113 18.07 -10.73 20.74
C ARG A 113 17.05 -11.85 20.58
N GLN A 114 17.35 -13.01 21.20
CA GLN A 114 16.42 -14.11 21.36
C GLN A 114 16.51 -14.61 22.81
N GLY A 115 15.46 -14.42 23.60
CA GLY A 115 15.52 -14.55 25.04
C GLY A 115 16.60 -13.63 25.63
N ASP A 116 17.48 -14.16 26.48
CA ASP A 116 18.58 -13.40 27.07
C ASP A 116 19.84 -13.34 26.18
N SER A 117 19.83 -14.02 25.03
CA SER A 117 20.99 -14.12 24.16
C SER A 117 21.01 -13.05 23.09
N LEU A 118 22.15 -12.38 22.94
CA LEU A 118 22.44 -11.49 21.83
C LEU A 118 23.27 -12.25 20.79
N ILE A 119 22.73 -12.37 19.57
CA ILE A 119 23.28 -13.22 18.52
C ILE A 119 23.61 -12.36 17.30
N GLU A 120 24.83 -12.54 16.76
CA GLU A 120 25.23 -11.92 15.50
C GLU A 120 25.15 -12.93 14.35
N ALA A 121 24.56 -12.52 13.25
CA ALA A 121 24.52 -13.27 12.00
C ALA A 121 24.92 -12.38 10.83
N SER A 122 25.69 -12.94 9.90
CA SER A 122 26.07 -12.27 8.64
C SER A 122 25.47 -12.97 7.44
N ALA A 123 25.32 -12.23 6.33
CA ALA A 123 24.83 -12.80 5.08
C ALA A 123 25.42 -12.09 3.87
N ASN A 124 25.42 -12.80 2.73
CA ASN A 124 25.74 -12.19 1.43
C ASN A 124 24.72 -11.12 1.04
N THR A 125 23.44 -11.43 1.28
CA THR A 125 22.32 -10.51 1.06
C THR A 125 21.40 -10.48 2.28
N VAL A 126 21.00 -9.28 2.70
CA VAL A 126 19.96 -9.05 3.70
C VAL A 126 18.69 -8.61 2.99
N VAL A 127 17.57 -9.25 3.29
CA VAL A 127 16.24 -8.85 2.82
C VAL A 127 15.52 -8.17 3.98
N ASP A 128 15.28 -6.86 3.88
CA ASP A 128 14.43 -6.14 4.83
C ASP A 128 12.96 -6.34 4.46
N ALA A 129 12.28 -7.16 5.22
CA ALA A 129 10.84 -7.40 5.15
C ALA A 129 10.15 -7.01 6.47
N THR A 130 10.75 -6.10 7.24
CA THR A 130 10.21 -5.63 8.52
C THR A 130 8.96 -4.77 8.37
N ALA A 131 8.59 -4.46 7.15
CA ALA A 131 7.42 -3.70 6.74
C ALA A 131 7.50 -2.19 7.02
N ASP A 132 8.12 -1.78 8.12
CA ASP A 132 8.25 -0.37 8.54
C ASP A 132 9.68 0.17 8.39
N GLY A 133 10.58 -0.62 7.76
CA GLY A 133 11.97 -0.22 7.57
C GLY A 133 12.80 -0.23 8.86
N ALA A 134 12.53 -1.17 9.78
CA ALA A 134 13.24 -1.22 11.06
C ALA A 134 14.77 -1.34 10.89
N LEU A 135 15.26 -2.05 9.86
CA LEU A 135 16.71 -2.13 9.61
C LEU A 135 17.28 -0.76 9.22
N PHE A 136 16.54 0.05 8.48
CA PHE A 136 16.96 1.40 8.09
C PHE A 136 17.03 2.33 9.30
N ALA A 137 16.00 2.28 10.16
CA ALA A 137 16.00 3.04 11.40
C ALA A 137 17.19 2.67 12.32
N LEU A 138 17.44 1.36 12.49
CA LEU A 138 18.58 0.86 13.30
C LEU A 138 19.94 1.17 12.66
N ALA A 139 20.01 1.30 11.35
CA ALA A 139 21.22 1.69 10.63
C ALA A 139 21.44 3.22 10.60
N GLY A 140 20.49 4.02 11.09
CA GLY A 140 20.50 5.47 10.99
C GLY A 140 20.30 6.00 9.56
N ILE A 141 19.58 5.23 8.73
CA ILE A 141 19.27 5.59 7.35
C ILE A 141 17.87 6.18 7.32
N PRO A 142 17.69 7.42 6.82
CA PRO A 142 16.37 8.07 6.84
C PRO A 142 15.36 7.36 5.94
N LEU A 143 14.11 7.33 6.38
CA LEU A 143 12.95 6.98 5.61
C LEU A 143 12.12 8.23 5.34
N GLU A 144 11.49 8.30 4.18
CA GLU A 144 10.62 9.39 3.76
C GLU A 144 9.17 8.88 3.72
N GLY A 145 8.19 9.71 4.03
CA GLY A 145 6.78 9.27 3.96
C GLY A 145 5.82 10.26 4.59
N GLY A 146 4.56 9.88 4.57
CA GLY A 146 3.48 10.73 5.00
C GLY A 146 3.07 11.76 3.97
N ARG A 147 1.89 12.31 4.14
CA ARG A 147 1.32 13.30 3.22
C ARG A 147 2.02 14.66 3.33
N PRO A 148 2.02 15.46 2.23
CA PRO A 148 2.87 16.65 2.17
C PRO A 148 2.54 17.73 3.21
N VAL A 149 1.28 17.85 3.64
CA VAL A 149 0.80 18.98 4.45
C VAL A 149 1.21 18.89 5.93
N ASP A 150 1.24 17.70 6.51
CA ASP A 150 1.44 17.48 7.95
C ASP A 150 2.31 16.26 8.28
N HIS A 151 2.82 15.58 7.27
CA HIS A 151 3.64 14.37 7.37
C HIS A 151 2.96 13.20 8.11
N LEU A 152 1.62 13.19 8.16
CA LEU A 152 0.90 12.05 8.71
C LEU A 152 0.89 10.90 7.72
N TYR A 153 1.13 9.71 8.27
CA TYR A 153 1.05 8.45 7.52
C TYR A 153 -0.40 8.05 7.26
N GLN A 154 -0.58 7.06 6.38
CA GLN A 154 -1.87 6.46 6.12
C GLN A 154 -2.51 5.95 7.41
N HIS A 155 -3.85 5.94 7.47
CA HIS A 155 -4.58 5.38 8.59
C HIS A 155 -4.15 3.95 8.86
N SER A 156 -3.87 3.63 10.12
CA SER A 156 -3.74 2.26 10.61
C SER A 156 -5.12 1.65 10.86
N ALA A 157 -5.20 0.34 10.94
CA ALA A 157 -6.43 -0.37 11.29
C ALA A 157 -6.19 -1.32 12.46
N SER A 158 -7.20 -1.53 13.28
CA SER A 158 -7.29 -2.68 14.17
C SER A 158 -8.43 -3.57 13.69
N LEU A 159 -8.19 -4.86 13.58
CA LEU A 159 -9.17 -5.83 13.15
C LEU A 159 -9.60 -6.71 14.31
N PHE A 160 -10.83 -7.20 14.23
CA PHE A 160 -11.44 -8.08 15.21
C PHE A 160 -12.05 -9.27 14.50
N PHE A 161 -11.88 -10.43 15.09
CA PHE A 161 -12.64 -11.60 14.72
C PHE A 161 -13.95 -11.61 15.52
N MET A 162 -15.06 -11.69 14.81
CA MET A 162 -16.40 -11.56 15.39
C MET A 162 -17.26 -12.76 15.05
N LYS A 163 -18.14 -13.12 15.97
CA LYS A 163 -19.26 -14.01 15.69
C LYS A 163 -20.50 -13.18 15.38
N LYS A 164 -21.02 -13.32 14.18
CA LYS A 164 -22.35 -12.87 13.76
C LYS A 164 -23.37 -14.00 13.98
N PRO A 165 -24.68 -13.72 13.92
CA PRO A 165 -25.70 -14.75 14.17
C PRO A 165 -25.56 -16.00 13.29
N ASP A 166 -25.14 -15.82 12.03
CA ASP A 166 -25.10 -16.83 10.98
C ASP A 166 -23.69 -17.21 10.51
N LYS A 167 -22.66 -16.42 10.89
CA LYS A 167 -21.27 -16.63 10.41
C LYS A 167 -20.23 -16.01 11.32
N PHE A 168 -18.99 -16.38 11.09
CA PHE A 168 -17.83 -15.62 11.55
C PHE A 168 -17.45 -14.54 10.52
N ALA A 169 -16.96 -13.42 10.98
CA ALA A 169 -16.55 -12.30 10.13
C ALA A 169 -15.44 -11.50 10.78
N TYR A 170 -14.75 -10.72 9.96
CA TYR A 170 -13.89 -9.65 10.44
C TYR A 170 -14.67 -8.34 10.49
N SER A 171 -14.31 -7.52 11.43
CA SER A 171 -14.65 -6.10 11.46
C SER A 171 -13.42 -5.34 11.91
N GLY A 172 -13.43 -4.03 11.78
CA GLY A 172 -12.31 -3.23 12.21
C GLY A 172 -12.64 -1.74 12.18
N PHE A 173 -11.79 -0.96 12.79
CA PHE A 173 -11.84 0.49 12.72
C PHE A 173 -10.51 1.05 12.24
N ASN A 174 -10.56 2.22 11.64
CA ASN A 174 -9.38 2.94 11.18
C ASN A 174 -9.01 4.01 12.20
N MET A 175 -7.70 4.21 12.39
CA MET A 175 -7.16 5.23 13.27
C MET A 175 -6.02 5.96 12.58
N ARG A 176 -5.92 7.26 12.79
CA ARG A 176 -4.76 8.05 12.38
C ARG A 176 -3.96 8.43 13.61
N VAL A 177 -2.83 7.78 13.78
CA VAL A 177 -1.90 8.04 14.87
C VAL A 177 -0.48 8.11 14.31
N LYS A 178 0.36 8.95 14.90
CA LYS A 178 1.78 8.96 14.60
C LYS A 178 2.43 7.74 15.23
N GLN A 179 3.20 6.99 14.46
CA GLN A 179 3.89 5.80 14.96
C GLN A 179 4.95 6.11 16.03
N GLU A 180 5.42 7.36 16.06
CA GLU A 180 6.33 7.87 17.07
C GLU A 180 5.73 7.86 18.49
N TYR A 181 4.41 7.72 18.61
CA TYR A 181 3.69 7.72 19.87
C TYR A 181 2.93 6.41 20.09
N PRO A 182 3.62 5.31 20.49
CA PRO A 182 3.00 4.00 20.68
C PRO A 182 1.87 4.01 21.71
N GLU A 183 1.91 4.89 22.71
CA GLU A 183 0.83 5.08 23.69
C GLU A 183 -0.43 5.66 23.05
N MET A 184 -0.32 6.53 22.04
CA MET A 184 -1.47 7.02 21.30
C MET A 184 -2.11 5.90 20.49
N PHE A 185 -1.28 5.05 19.87
CA PHE A 185 -1.77 3.89 19.15
C PHE A 185 -2.56 2.94 20.06
N ALA A 186 -2.00 2.58 21.21
CA ALA A 186 -2.66 1.74 22.20
C ALA A 186 -3.98 2.38 22.68
N ARG A 187 -3.97 3.68 22.95
CA ARG A 187 -5.15 4.43 23.41
C ARG A 187 -6.28 4.44 22.37
N GLU A 188 -5.95 4.70 21.10
CA GLU A 188 -6.95 4.70 20.03
C GLU A 188 -7.47 3.30 19.73
N SER A 189 -6.65 2.26 19.86
CA SER A 189 -7.08 0.87 19.79
C SER A 189 -8.11 0.56 20.88
N LEU A 190 -7.84 0.94 22.13
CA LEU A 190 -8.75 0.73 23.25
C LEU A 190 -10.09 1.49 23.07
N LYS A 191 -10.07 2.70 22.51
CA LYS A 191 -11.30 3.43 22.19
C LYS A 191 -12.14 2.70 21.14
N GLY A 192 -11.49 2.17 20.10
CA GLY A 192 -12.15 1.37 19.10
C GLY A 192 -12.78 0.11 19.69
N ASP A 193 -12.04 -0.61 20.55
CA ASP A 193 -12.55 -1.79 21.25
C ASP A 193 -13.78 -1.46 22.09
N ALA A 194 -13.76 -0.36 22.83
CA ALA A 194 -14.89 0.09 23.65
C ALA A 194 -16.11 0.42 22.78
N ARG A 195 -15.94 1.16 21.69
CA ARG A 195 -17.00 1.50 20.74
C ARG A 195 -17.66 0.24 20.17
N PHE A 196 -16.88 -0.71 19.69
CA PHE A 196 -17.41 -1.98 19.20
C PHE A 196 -18.06 -2.79 20.30
N GLY A 197 -17.56 -2.70 21.54
CA GLY A 197 -18.17 -3.34 22.71
C GLY A 197 -19.57 -2.81 23.00
N GLU A 198 -19.77 -1.51 22.97
CA GLU A 198 -21.07 -0.85 23.19
C GLU A 198 -22.08 -1.21 22.10
N GLU A 199 -21.70 -1.12 20.84
CA GLU A 199 -22.55 -1.52 19.72
C GLU A 199 -22.94 -3.00 19.79
N ASN A 200 -22.04 -3.87 20.26
CA ASN A 200 -22.28 -5.31 20.39
C ASN A 200 -23.09 -5.71 21.62
N LEU A 201 -23.08 -4.92 22.69
CA LEU A 201 -23.96 -5.17 23.86
C LEU A 201 -25.43 -5.05 23.50
N LEU A 202 -25.76 -4.19 22.52
CA LEU A 202 -27.12 -3.99 22.02
C LEU A 202 -27.44 -4.86 20.80
N GLY A 203 -26.43 -5.39 20.13
CA GLY A 203 -26.52 -6.25 18.96
C GLY A 203 -26.23 -7.73 19.26
N ARG A 204 -26.47 -8.61 18.30
CA ARG A 204 -26.21 -10.05 18.41
C ARG A 204 -24.80 -10.44 17.95
N GLU A 205 -23.92 -9.47 17.82
CA GLU A 205 -22.55 -9.67 17.38
C GLU A 205 -21.61 -9.73 18.59
N ARG A 206 -20.66 -10.65 18.56
CA ARG A 206 -19.68 -10.80 19.64
C ARG A 206 -18.28 -10.69 19.09
N ILE A 207 -17.49 -9.77 19.61
CA ILE A 207 -16.04 -9.78 19.45
C ILE A 207 -15.50 -11.01 20.18
N LEU A 208 -14.77 -11.84 19.45
CA LEU A 208 -14.14 -13.04 19.99
C LEU A 208 -12.69 -12.75 20.36
N VAL A 209 -11.95 -12.12 19.45
CA VAL A 209 -10.54 -11.81 19.66
C VAL A 209 -10.12 -10.62 18.78
N PRO A 210 -9.34 -9.67 19.31
CA PRO A 210 -8.67 -8.66 18.49
C PRO A 210 -7.49 -9.28 17.74
N SER A 211 -7.09 -8.65 16.65
CA SER A 211 -5.86 -9.04 15.93
C SER A 211 -4.63 -8.85 16.84
N GLU A 212 -3.71 -9.79 16.77
CA GLU A 212 -2.45 -9.75 17.54
C GLU A 212 -1.53 -8.62 17.06
N ARG A 213 -1.76 -8.11 15.85
CA ARG A 213 -1.00 -7.03 15.25
C ARG A 213 -1.91 -5.97 14.64
N PRO A 214 -1.57 -4.69 14.83
CA PRO A 214 -2.26 -3.61 14.12
C PRO A 214 -1.97 -3.68 12.62
N GLY A 215 -2.96 -3.29 11.82
CA GLY A 215 -2.83 -3.11 10.38
C GLY A 215 -2.19 -1.76 10.06
N ILE A 216 -0.90 -1.62 10.30
CA ILE A 216 -0.13 -0.43 9.90
C ILE A 216 -0.01 -0.42 8.39
N ARG A 217 -0.46 0.66 7.75
CA ARG A 217 -0.48 0.78 6.28
C ARG A 217 0.75 1.44 5.70
N GLU A 218 1.41 2.32 6.45
CA GLU A 218 2.60 3.05 6.04
C GLU A 218 3.54 3.25 7.23
N GLY A 219 4.84 3.14 6.99
CA GLY A 219 5.90 3.33 7.98
C GLY A 219 7.10 4.12 7.44
N GLY A 220 6.92 4.82 6.35
CA GLY A 220 7.97 5.47 5.60
C GLY A 220 8.50 4.59 4.46
N HIS A 221 9.15 5.21 3.50
CA HIS A 221 9.69 4.59 2.30
C HIS A 221 11.19 4.83 2.22
N ILE A 222 11.93 3.89 1.68
CA ILE A 222 13.35 4.11 1.37
C ILE A 222 13.47 5.16 0.26
N ARG A 223 14.62 5.86 0.25
CA ARG A 223 15.05 6.57 -0.95
C ARG A 223 15.66 5.55 -1.92
N PRO A 224 14.98 5.20 -3.02
CA PRO A 224 15.38 4.10 -3.90
C PRO A 224 16.31 4.59 -5.01
N ARG A 225 16.95 3.65 -5.71
CA ARG A 225 17.66 3.93 -6.97
C ARG A 225 16.72 4.36 -8.10
N LYS A 226 15.46 3.96 -8.04
CA LYS A 226 14.40 4.38 -8.95
C LYS A 226 13.12 4.55 -8.16
N VAL A 227 12.63 5.76 -8.08
CA VAL A 227 11.33 6.08 -7.47
C VAL A 227 10.23 5.60 -8.39
N LEU A 228 9.17 5.04 -7.82
CA LEU A 228 7.89 4.79 -8.48
C LEU A 228 6.85 5.70 -7.84
N SER A 229 6.27 6.60 -8.61
CA SER A 229 5.35 7.60 -8.11
C SER A 229 3.93 7.41 -8.62
N PHE A 230 2.99 7.99 -7.90
CA PHE A 230 1.59 8.05 -8.33
C PHE A 230 1.42 8.80 -9.66
N GLU A 231 2.26 9.83 -9.86
CA GLU A 231 2.33 10.58 -11.11
C GLU A 231 2.78 9.72 -12.29
N ASP A 232 3.72 8.79 -12.08
CA ASP A 232 4.18 7.87 -13.14
C ASP A 232 3.03 7.01 -13.67
N ILE A 233 2.10 6.63 -12.79
CA ILE A 233 0.94 5.78 -13.14
C ILE A 233 -0.20 6.59 -13.74
N LEU A 234 -0.51 7.76 -13.19
CA LEU A 234 -1.70 8.51 -13.57
C LEU A 234 -1.48 9.54 -14.67
N LEU A 235 -0.27 10.09 -14.79
CA LEU A 235 -0.01 11.20 -15.70
C LEU A 235 1.01 10.88 -16.79
N LYS A 236 1.99 10.02 -16.51
CA LYS A 236 3.15 9.83 -17.41
C LYS A 236 3.09 8.56 -18.27
N ASP A 237 2.12 7.64 -18.03
CA ASP A 237 2.07 6.33 -18.68
C ASP A 237 3.43 5.62 -18.67
N ALA A 238 4.09 5.62 -17.53
CA ALA A 238 5.46 5.18 -17.40
C ALA A 238 5.65 3.73 -17.85
N VAL A 239 6.66 3.50 -18.67
CA VAL A 239 7.05 2.17 -19.14
C VAL A 239 8.38 1.79 -18.51
N PHE A 240 8.43 0.60 -17.92
CA PHE A 240 9.63 0.08 -17.27
C PHE A 240 10.13 -1.17 -18.00
N SER A 241 11.45 -1.26 -18.17
CA SER A 241 12.10 -2.41 -18.82
C SER A 241 12.42 -3.56 -17.85
N ASP A 242 12.31 -3.29 -16.54
CA ASP A 242 12.74 -4.17 -15.45
C ASP A 242 11.60 -4.47 -14.46
N VAL A 243 10.38 -4.68 -14.98
CA VAL A 243 9.20 -4.95 -14.16
C VAL A 243 9.35 -6.29 -13.43
N ILE A 244 9.20 -6.27 -12.11
CA ILE A 244 9.34 -7.43 -11.24
C ILE A 244 8.00 -7.96 -10.69
N ALA A 245 7.02 -7.10 -10.60
CA ALA A 245 5.68 -7.43 -10.16
C ALA A 245 4.68 -6.47 -10.80
N VAL A 246 3.42 -6.84 -10.82
CA VAL A 246 2.32 -5.95 -11.22
C VAL A 246 1.30 -5.94 -10.10
N ALA A 247 1.10 -4.79 -9.49
CA ALA A 247 0.01 -4.59 -8.56
C ALA A 247 -1.24 -4.12 -9.31
N ARG A 248 -2.40 -4.66 -8.94
CA ARG A 248 -3.70 -4.23 -9.44
C ARG A 248 -4.61 -3.93 -8.27
N ALA A 249 -4.82 -2.66 -8.01
CA ALA A 249 -5.58 -2.22 -6.85
C ALA A 249 -6.22 -0.85 -7.10
N THR A 250 -7.29 -0.56 -6.38
CA THR A 250 -7.77 0.81 -6.22
C THR A 250 -6.89 1.53 -5.19
N VAL A 251 -7.00 2.84 -5.13
CA VAL A 251 -6.43 3.60 -4.01
C VAL A 251 -7.26 3.30 -2.76
N ASP A 252 -6.73 2.40 -1.91
CA ASP A 252 -7.40 1.97 -0.68
C ASP A 252 -7.12 2.98 0.44
N THR A 253 -7.83 4.09 0.38
CA THR A 253 -7.84 5.10 1.45
C THR A 253 -9.18 5.09 2.18
N ASN A 254 -9.12 5.12 3.51
CA ASN A 254 -10.28 5.26 4.39
C ASN A 254 -10.30 6.65 5.04
N VAL A 255 -9.83 7.66 4.33
CA VAL A 255 -9.71 9.01 4.84
C VAL A 255 -11.01 9.79 4.67
N ALA A 256 -11.41 10.49 5.72
CA ALA A 256 -12.44 11.51 5.65
C ALA A 256 -11.86 12.86 5.16
N ASP A 257 -10.55 13.03 5.31
CA ASP A 257 -9.79 14.26 5.06
C ASP A 257 -8.94 14.19 3.76
N ALA A 258 -9.49 13.59 2.70
CA ALA A 258 -8.81 13.43 1.40
C ALA A 258 -8.27 14.75 0.80
N VAL A 259 -8.84 15.87 1.18
CA VAL A 259 -8.39 17.20 0.75
C VAL A 259 -7.04 17.62 1.33
N LEU A 260 -6.56 16.93 2.36
CA LEU A 260 -5.24 17.15 2.98
C LEU A 260 -4.15 16.23 2.37
N GLU A 261 -4.52 15.33 1.48
CA GLU A 261 -3.56 14.56 0.69
C GLU A 261 -2.87 15.44 -0.37
N SER A 262 -2.00 14.88 -1.19
CA SER A 262 -1.43 15.64 -2.31
C SER A 262 -2.52 16.14 -3.25
N ASP A 263 -2.24 17.21 -3.99
CA ASP A 263 -3.16 17.73 -5.01
C ASP A 263 -3.57 16.66 -6.03
N LEU A 264 -2.64 15.79 -6.40
CA LEU A 264 -2.87 14.73 -7.36
C LEU A 264 -3.81 13.65 -6.79
N LEU A 265 -3.51 13.17 -5.59
CA LEU A 265 -4.33 12.16 -4.92
C LEU A 265 -5.71 12.71 -4.57
N ALA A 266 -5.80 13.93 -4.04
CA ALA A 266 -7.07 14.60 -3.75
C ALA A 266 -7.93 14.74 -5.02
N SER A 267 -7.36 15.20 -6.14
CA SER A 267 -8.08 15.32 -7.42
C SER A 267 -8.55 13.96 -7.94
N TRP A 268 -7.69 12.92 -7.84
CA TRP A 268 -8.07 11.56 -8.21
C TRP A 268 -9.25 11.04 -7.40
N LEU A 269 -9.21 11.20 -6.08
CA LEU A 269 -10.28 10.74 -5.18
C LEU A 269 -11.59 11.51 -5.42
N LEU A 270 -11.52 12.80 -5.67
CA LEU A 270 -12.68 13.65 -5.95
C LEU A 270 -13.33 13.33 -7.29
N LEU A 271 -12.57 12.86 -8.28
CA LEU A 271 -13.07 12.31 -9.54
C LEU A 271 -13.39 10.81 -9.43
N ASN A 272 -13.79 10.35 -8.25
CA ASN A 272 -14.19 8.97 -7.97
C ASN A 272 -13.11 7.90 -8.28
N GLY A 273 -11.84 8.29 -8.26
CA GLY A 273 -10.72 7.39 -8.52
C GLY A 273 -10.62 6.20 -7.56
N LYS A 274 -11.26 6.30 -6.39
CA LYS A 274 -11.36 5.20 -5.42
C LYS A 274 -12.05 3.94 -5.98
N SER A 275 -12.91 4.09 -6.99
CA SER A 275 -13.60 2.97 -7.65
C SER A 275 -12.82 2.38 -8.84
N ILE A 276 -11.70 2.99 -9.23
CA ILE A 276 -10.94 2.64 -10.43
C ILE A 276 -9.73 1.80 -10.05
N TYR A 277 -9.61 0.61 -10.65
CA TYR A 277 -8.44 -0.25 -10.48
C TYR A 277 -7.26 0.27 -11.29
N LEU A 278 -6.18 0.57 -10.59
CA LEU A 278 -4.89 0.89 -11.20
C LEU A 278 -4.14 -0.39 -11.56
N THR A 279 -3.41 -0.39 -12.65
CA THR A 279 -2.39 -1.39 -12.98
C THR A 279 -1.02 -0.74 -12.79
N ILE A 280 -0.26 -1.23 -11.83
CA ILE A 280 0.98 -0.63 -11.36
C ILE A 280 2.13 -1.59 -11.67
N PRO A 281 2.89 -1.39 -12.75
CA PRO A 281 4.11 -2.15 -13.00
C PRO A 281 5.21 -1.69 -12.05
N VAL A 282 5.76 -2.61 -11.27
CA VAL A 282 6.77 -2.34 -10.23
C VAL A 282 8.15 -2.61 -10.81
N PRO A 283 9.01 -1.60 -10.99
CA PRO A 283 10.38 -1.81 -11.47
C PRO A 283 11.31 -2.32 -10.37
N ALA A 284 12.33 -3.09 -10.73
CA ALA A 284 13.28 -3.66 -9.78
C ALA A 284 14.00 -2.60 -8.91
N GLY A 285 14.25 -1.43 -9.48
CA GLY A 285 14.97 -0.36 -8.79
C GLY A 285 14.35 0.14 -7.51
N VAL A 286 13.03 -0.06 -7.29
CA VAL A 286 12.33 0.32 -6.05
C VAL A 286 12.74 -0.51 -4.83
N LEU A 287 13.38 -1.67 -5.05
CA LEU A 287 13.83 -2.57 -3.99
C LEU A 287 15.20 -2.20 -3.43
N PHE A 288 15.95 -1.33 -4.10
CA PHE A 288 17.34 -1.06 -3.77
C PHE A 288 17.52 0.37 -3.27
N PRO A 289 17.99 0.56 -2.02
CA PRO A 289 18.24 1.90 -1.48
C PRO A 289 19.41 2.57 -2.20
N GLU A 290 19.28 3.87 -2.43
CA GLU A 290 20.36 4.69 -2.98
C GLU A 290 21.51 4.80 -1.99
N GLY A 291 22.75 4.66 -2.46
CA GLY A 291 23.94 4.78 -1.63
C GLY A 291 24.28 3.57 -0.77
N TYR A 292 23.45 2.53 -0.76
CA TYR A 292 23.68 1.31 0.02
C TYR A 292 23.74 0.06 -0.86
N SER A 293 24.35 -1.00 -0.34
CA SER A 293 24.47 -2.29 -1.01
C SER A 293 24.28 -3.47 -0.06
N GLY A 294 24.11 -4.68 -0.63
CA GLY A 294 23.95 -5.89 0.16
C GLY A 294 22.58 -6.04 0.82
N ILE A 295 21.64 -5.15 0.52
CA ILE A 295 20.28 -5.17 1.07
C ILE A 295 19.23 -5.04 -0.03
N ILE A 296 18.12 -5.76 0.13
CA ILE A 296 16.91 -5.67 -0.68
C ILE A 296 15.75 -5.31 0.24
N VAL A 297 14.90 -4.38 -0.15
CA VAL A 297 13.66 -4.08 0.56
C VAL A 297 12.51 -4.88 -0.02
N ALA A 298 11.81 -5.62 0.82
CA ALA A 298 10.69 -6.46 0.41
C ALA A 298 9.46 -6.22 1.30
N GLY A 299 9.06 -4.98 1.45
CA GLY A 299 7.92 -4.58 2.27
C GLY A 299 7.27 -3.31 1.75
N ARG A 300 6.25 -2.81 2.46
CA ARG A 300 5.55 -1.59 2.08
C ARG A 300 6.42 -0.32 2.15
N HIS A 301 7.60 -0.39 2.75
CA HIS A 301 8.62 0.67 2.80
C HIS A 301 9.54 0.72 1.56
N LEU A 302 9.19 -0.02 0.50
CA LEU A 302 9.87 0.08 -0.80
C LEU A 302 9.81 1.49 -1.38
N GLY A 303 10.60 1.76 -2.39
CA GLY A 303 10.79 3.10 -2.96
C GLY A 303 9.64 3.61 -3.80
N CYS A 304 8.51 3.93 -3.17
CA CYS A 304 7.40 4.65 -3.80
C CYS A 304 7.00 5.87 -2.97
N ASP A 305 6.19 6.77 -3.55
CA ASP A 305 5.63 7.89 -2.81
C ASP A 305 4.45 7.47 -1.93
N HIS A 306 4.05 8.35 -1.00
CA HIS A 306 2.93 8.18 -0.10
C HIS A 306 1.63 7.84 -0.84
N ASP A 307 1.35 8.56 -1.92
CA ASP A 307 0.10 8.43 -2.68
C ASP A 307 -0.04 7.05 -3.32
N LEU A 308 1.02 6.56 -3.96
CA LEU A 308 1.02 5.24 -4.59
C LEU A 308 1.00 4.12 -3.55
N GLY A 309 1.59 4.35 -2.38
CA GLY A 309 1.59 3.41 -1.27
C GLY A 309 0.19 2.92 -0.89
N HIS A 310 -0.86 3.73 -1.08
CA HIS A 310 -2.24 3.33 -0.85
C HIS A 310 -2.71 2.14 -1.71
N ALA A 311 -2.19 2.00 -2.91
CA ALA A 311 -2.54 0.91 -3.83
C ALA A 311 -1.50 -0.22 -3.84
N LEU A 312 -0.21 0.12 -3.68
CA LEU A 312 0.88 -0.84 -3.86
C LEU A 312 1.05 -1.83 -2.68
N ARG A 313 0.64 -1.47 -1.46
CA ARG A 313 0.80 -2.27 -0.23
C ARG A 313 -0.10 -3.51 -0.12
N MET A 314 -0.89 -3.84 -1.13
CA MET A 314 -1.81 -4.99 -1.08
C MET A 314 -1.07 -6.32 -0.95
N ASN A 315 -1.65 -7.26 -0.20
CA ASN A 315 -1.03 -8.55 0.12
C ASN A 315 -0.53 -9.32 -1.11
N SER A 316 -1.27 -9.29 -2.21
CA SER A 316 -0.89 -9.94 -3.47
C SER A 316 0.38 -9.34 -4.08
N ALA A 317 0.47 -8.01 -4.12
CA ALA A 317 1.66 -7.29 -4.60
C ALA A 317 2.85 -7.54 -3.68
N MET A 318 2.64 -7.45 -2.36
CA MET A 318 3.69 -7.69 -1.36
C MET A 318 4.21 -9.12 -1.40
N ALA A 319 3.35 -10.10 -1.62
CA ALA A 319 3.77 -11.51 -1.78
C ALA A 319 4.63 -11.71 -3.04
N ALA A 320 4.21 -11.15 -4.18
CA ALA A 320 4.96 -11.21 -5.44
C ALA A 320 6.33 -10.52 -5.33
N ILE A 321 6.37 -9.32 -4.75
CA ILE A 321 7.60 -8.55 -4.51
C ILE A 321 8.54 -9.34 -3.59
N GLY A 322 8.00 -9.94 -2.53
CA GLY A 322 8.78 -10.80 -1.63
C GLY A 322 9.39 -12.00 -2.35
N GLU A 323 8.61 -12.71 -3.15
CA GLU A 323 9.11 -13.85 -3.94
C GLU A 323 10.26 -13.43 -4.85
N VAL A 324 10.13 -12.32 -5.55
CA VAL A 324 11.19 -11.80 -6.44
C VAL A 324 12.42 -11.36 -5.64
N ALA A 325 12.24 -10.72 -4.50
CA ALA A 325 13.36 -10.34 -3.63
C ALA A 325 14.17 -11.58 -3.20
N GLY A 326 13.51 -12.68 -2.87
CA GLY A 326 14.16 -13.96 -2.56
C GLY A 326 14.87 -14.58 -3.75
N ILE A 327 14.29 -14.49 -4.96
CA ILE A 327 14.93 -14.93 -6.21
C ILE A 327 16.24 -14.15 -6.45
N ILE A 328 16.17 -12.83 -6.38
CA ILE A 328 17.33 -11.95 -6.57
C ILE A 328 18.40 -12.26 -5.50
N ALA A 329 18.00 -12.39 -4.23
CA ALA A 329 18.92 -12.68 -3.13
C ALA A 329 19.68 -13.99 -3.34
N ALA A 330 18.99 -15.08 -3.73
CA ALA A 330 19.62 -16.37 -4.02
C ALA A 330 20.60 -16.30 -5.21
N LYS A 331 20.23 -15.59 -6.28
CA LYS A 331 21.09 -15.40 -7.45
C LYS A 331 22.31 -14.52 -7.13
N ALA A 332 22.14 -13.51 -6.31
CA ALA A 332 23.22 -12.66 -5.82
C ALA A 332 24.25 -13.49 -5.03
N ALA A 333 23.77 -14.34 -4.12
CA ALA A 333 24.61 -15.23 -3.33
C ALA A 333 25.37 -16.25 -4.21
N ALA A 334 24.66 -16.91 -5.11
CA ALA A 334 25.27 -17.89 -6.03
C ALA A 334 26.32 -17.30 -6.97
N ALA A 335 26.16 -16.03 -7.35
CA ALA A 335 27.11 -15.31 -8.18
C ALA A 335 28.17 -14.51 -7.40
N GLU A 336 28.10 -14.52 -6.07
CA GLU A 336 28.98 -13.75 -5.16
C GLU A 336 29.01 -12.24 -5.47
N ILE A 337 27.89 -11.69 -5.92
CA ILE A 337 27.73 -10.26 -6.22
C ILE A 337 26.71 -9.59 -5.32
N PRO A 338 26.74 -8.28 -5.15
CA PRO A 338 25.69 -7.56 -4.46
C PRO A 338 24.32 -7.70 -5.18
N PRO A 339 23.19 -7.79 -4.47
CA PRO A 339 21.89 -8.08 -5.07
C PRO A 339 21.46 -7.05 -6.11
N GLU A 340 21.81 -5.80 -5.93
CA GLU A 340 21.53 -4.72 -6.88
C GLU A 340 22.37 -4.78 -8.17
N LYS A 341 23.29 -5.72 -8.26
CA LYS A 341 24.10 -5.99 -9.46
C LYS A 341 23.62 -7.21 -10.24
N VAL A 342 22.65 -7.96 -9.72
CA VAL A 342 22.04 -9.08 -10.44
C VAL A 342 21.30 -8.52 -11.66
N PRO A 343 21.68 -8.88 -12.90
CA PRO A 343 21.05 -8.34 -14.09
C PRO A 343 19.62 -8.87 -14.21
N TYR A 344 18.68 -8.03 -14.68
CA TYR A 344 17.28 -8.39 -14.84
C TYR A 344 17.09 -9.67 -15.67
N SER A 345 17.88 -9.84 -16.74
CA SER A 345 17.86 -11.04 -17.59
C SER A 345 18.17 -12.35 -16.85
N ALA A 346 18.84 -12.28 -15.71
CA ALA A 346 19.16 -13.48 -14.93
C ALA A 346 17.94 -14.09 -14.22
N TYR A 347 16.84 -13.34 -14.07
CA TYR A 347 15.66 -13.80 -13.35
C TYR A 347 14.33 -13.49 -14.04
N SER A 348 14.32 -12.66 -15.08
CA SER A 348 13.07 -12.20 -15.74
C SER A 348 12.21 -13.36 -16.28
N GLU A 349 12.82 -14.42 -16.80
CA GLU A 349 12.11 -15.58 -17.32
C GLU A 349 11.40 -16.42 -16.23
N GLU A 350 11.84 -16.28 -14.98
CA GLU A 350 11.20 -16.94 -13.84
C GLU A 350 9.95 -16.18 -13.36
N LEU A 351 9.82 -14.89 -13.74
CA LEU A 351 8.73 -14.04 -13.31
C LEU A 351 7.45 -14.36 -14.09
N ARG A 352 6.38 -14.65 -13.36
CA ARG A 352 5.06 -14.90 -13.95
C ARG A 352 4.25 -13.60 -13.92
N LEU A 353 4.65 -12.65 -14.75
CA LEU A 353 4.01 -11.35 -14.80
C LEU A 353 2.72 -11.40 -15.63
N PRO A 354 1.62 -10.80 -15.14
CA PRO A 354 0.46 -10.46 -15.97
C PRO A 354 0.84 -9.35 -16.97
N GLU A 355 -0.14 -8.81 -17.69
CA GLU A 355 0.10 -7.65 -18.54
C GLU A 355 0.76 -6.51 -17.76
N THR A 356 1.91 -6.01 -18.25
CA THR A 356 2.76 -5.04 -17.54
C THR A 356 2.48 -3.58 -17.94
N ARG A 357 1.48 -3.33 -18.78
CA ARG A 357 1.12 -1.97 -19.19
C ARG A 357 0.26 -1.31 -18.13
N CYS A 358 0.52 -0.05 -17.87
CA CYS A 358 -0.42 0.80 -17.15
C CYS A 358 -1.80 0.77 -17.80
N MET A 359 -2.84 1.11 -17.02
CA MET A 359 -4.18 1.23 -17.58
C MET A 359 -4.20 2.29 -18.67
N LYS A 360 -5.02 2.07 -19.70
CA LYS A 360 -5.22 3.07 -20.73
C LYS A 360 -6.32 4.05 -20.31
N PHE A 361 -6.04 5.32 -20.54
CA PHE A 361 -7.01 6.39 -20.40
C PHE A 361 -7.54 6.81 -21.78
N PRO A 362 -8.80 7.27 -21.89
CA PRO A 362 -9.29 7.93 -23.10
C PRO A 362 -8.37 9.07 -23.54
N GLU A 363 -7.93 9.11 -24.79
CA GLU A 363 -6.95 10.07 -25.29
C GLU A 363 -7.54 11.07 -26.27
N THR A 364 -8.45 10.64 -27.14
CA THR A 364 -9.07 11.50 -28.12
C THR A 364 -10.30 12.23 -27.56
N GLU A 365 -10.71 13.33 -28.21
CA GLU A 365 -11.95 14.03 -27.85
C GLU A 365 -13.16 13.11 -27.94
N GLU A 366 -13.21 12.27 -28.96
CA GLU A 366 -14.27 11.30 -29.20
C GLU A 366 -14.33 10.26 -28.07
N GLU A 367 -13.19 9.67 -27.70
CA GLU A 367 -13.12 8.70 -26.60
C GLU A 367 -13.50 9.31 -25.25
N ILE A 368 -13.08 10.54 -24.99
CA ILE A 368 -13.43 11.27 -23.76
C ILE A 368 -14.95 11.53 -23.76
N LYS A 369 -15.52 11.97 -24.86
CA LYS A 369 -16.95 12.24 -24.99
C LYS A 369 -17.79 10.98 -24.83
N GLU A 370 -17.41 9.89 -25.49
CA GLU A 370 -18.07 8.58 -25.34
C GLU A 370 -17.95 8.07 -23.90
N GLY A 371 -16.78 8.19 -23.31
CA GLY A 371 -16.54 7.80 -21.93
C GLY A 371 -17.35 8.61 -20.92
N LEU A 372 -17.51 9.92 -21.12
CA LEU A 372 -18.35 10.78 -20.27
C LEU A 372 -19.84 10.41 -20.32
N LEU A 373 -20.30 9.83 -21.42
CA LEU A 373 -21.67 9.35 -21.62
C LEU A 373 -21.89 7.88 -21.24
N SER A 374 -20.82 7.19 -20.83
CA SER A 374 -20.88 5.78 -20.40
C SER A 374 -21.42 5.62 -18.98
N GLU A 375 -21.64 4.37 -18.55
CA GLU A 375 -22.04 4.03 -17.19
C GLU A 375 -20.98 4.44 -16.13
N ASN A 376 -19.70 4.57 -16.54
CA ASN A 376 -18.61 5.01 -15.66
C ASN A 376 -17.89 6.23 -16.25
N PRO A 377 -18.44 7.42 -16.12
CA PRO A 377 -17.90 8.66 -16.72
C PRO A 377 -16.62 9.18 -16.05
N TRP A 378 -16.25 8.64 -14.89
CA TRP A 378 -15.18 9.18 -14.07
C TRP A 378 -13.80 9.03 -14.71
N LEU A 379 -13.56 7.95 -15.43
CA LEU A 379 -12.29 7.72 -16.13
C LEU A 379 -12.07 8.75 -17.24
N ALA A 380 -13.13 9.12 -17.95
CA ALA A 380 -13.09 10.13 -19.00
C ALA A 380 -12.92 11.54 -18.40
N ALA A 381 -13.58 11.83 -17.27
CA ALA A 381 -13.37 13.07 -16.52
C ALA A 381 -11.92 13.20 -16.04
N TRP A 382 -11.32 12.10 -15.55
CA TRP A 382 -9.91 12.07 -15.21
C TRP A 382 -9.01 12.29 -16.43
N SER A 383 -9.32 11.68 -17.57
CA SER A 383 -8.58 11.89 -18.82
C SER A 383 -8.57 13.35 -19.25
N LEU A 384 -9.69 14.04 -19.10
CA LEU A 384 -9.79 15.46 -19.38
C LEU A 384 -8.89 16.28 -18.43
N TYR A 385 -8.93 16.00 -17.14
CA TYR A 385 -8.08 16.63 -16.14
C TYR A 385 -6.58 16.36 -16.42
N ARG A 386 -6.22 15.11 -16.69
CA ARG A 386 -4.86 14.66 -17.03
C ARG A 386 -4.28 15.40 -18.22
N LYS A 387 -5.08 15.65 -19.27
CA LYS A 387 -4.66 16.40 -20.48
C LYS A 387 -4.37 17.89 -20.17
N ASN A 388 -4.83 18.37 -19.04
CA ASN A 388 -4.74 19.79 -18.67
C ASN A 388 -5.33 20.72 -19.74
N ASP A 389 -6.41 20.27 -20.39
CA ASP A 389 -7.04 20.98 -21.52
C ASP A 389 -8.34 21.66 -21.07
N SER A 390 -8.19 22.87 -20.56
CA SER A 390 -9.33 23.70 -20.12
C SER A 390 -10.23 24.13 -21.29
N ALA A 391 -9.69 24.26 -22.51
CA ALA A 391 -10.48 24.65 -23.68
C ALA A 391 -11.42 23.49 -24.09
N LEU A 392 -10.92 22.26 -24.10
CA LEU A 392 -11.75 21.09 -24.33
C LEU A 392 -12.80 20.92 -23.22
N ALA A 393 -12.43 21.17 -21.97
CA ALA A 393 -13.37 21.13 -20.85
C ALA A 393 -14.53 22.13 -21.06
N CYS A 394 -14.24 23.37 -21.44
CA CYS A 394 -15.24 24.40 -21.77
C CYS A 394 -16.15 23.96 -22.93
N LYS A 395 -15.55 23.44 -24.00
CA LYS A 395 -16.29 22.96 -25.19
C LYS A 395 -17.27 21.84 -24.82
N LEU A 396 -16.81 20.85 -24.05
CA LEU A 396 -17.64 19.71 -23.63
C LEU A 396 -18.72 20.16 -22.64
N LEU A 397 -18.42 21.08 -21.74
CA LEU A 397 -19.36 21.56 -20.74
C LEU A 397 -20.55 22.33 -21.40
N ASN A 398 -20.32 23.02 -22.52
CA ASN A 398 -21.40 23.63 -23.32
C ASN A 398 -22.35 22.59 -23.93
N GLY A 399 -21.83 21.39 -24.25
CA GLY A 399 -22.64 20.29 -24.78
C GLY A 399 -23.34 19.44 -23.72
N PHE A 400 -22.75 19.34 -22.53
CA PHE A 400 -23.18 18.50 -21.39
C PHE A 400 -23.15 19.29 -20.08
N PRO A 401 -23.98 20.34 -19.95
CA PRO A 401 -23.84 21.32 -18.86
C PRO A 401 -24.18 20.77 -17.46
N ASP A 402 -24.86 19.66 -17.36
CA ASP A 402 -25.36 19.09 -16.10
C ASP A 402 -24.71 17.76 -15.72
N LEU A 403 -23.57 17.42 -16.33
CA LEU A 403 -22.83 16.19 -16.04
C LEU A 403 -21.81 16.39 -14.91
N PRO A 404 -22.04 15.89 -13.68
CA PRO A 404 -21.20 16.18 -12.53
C PRO A 404 -19.71 15.83 -12.71
N PRO A 405 -19.32 14.68 -13.28
CA PRO A 405 -17.91 14.38 -13.49
C PRO A 405 -17.20 15.42 -14.38
N LEU A 406 -17.88 15.90 -15.41
CA LEU A 406 -17.35 16.93 -16.29
C LEU A 406 -17.26 18.29 -15.60
N ILE A 407 -18.28 18.67 -14.80
CA ILE A 407 -18.28 19.91 -14.03
C ILE A 407 -17.09 19.92 -13.07
N LEU A 408 -16.85 18.81 -12.37
CA LEU A 408 -15.72 18.70 -11.44
C LEU A 408 -14.37 18.75 -12.17
N ALA A 409 -14.20 18.01 -13.26
CA ALA A 409 -12.96 18.06 -14.05
C ALA A 409 -12.70 19.46 -14.61
N ALA A 410 -13.71 20.11 -15.15
CA ALA A 410 -13.62 21.49 -15.64
C ALA A 410 -13.29 22.48 -14.51
N GLY A 411 -13.86 22.27 -13.33
CA GLY A 411 -13.55 23.05 -12.13
C GLY A 411 -12.09 22.90 -11.70
N LEU A 412 -11.59 21.69 -11.62
CA LEU A 412 -10.19 21.42 -11.30
C LEU A 412 -9.22 22.02 -12.33
N LEU A 413 -9.64 22.12 -13.59
CA LEU A 413 -8.90 22.80 -14.67
C LEU A 413 -9.09 24.31 -14.72
N LYS A 414 -9.79 24.89 -13.76
CA LYS A 414 -10.10 26.33 -13.70
C LYS A 414 -10.83 26.87 -14.94
N SER A 415 -11.71 26.05 -15.50
CA SER A 415 -12.55 26.48 -16.65
C SER A 415 -13.67 27.37 -16.17
N GLU A 416 -13.68 28.65 -16.57
CA GLU A 416 -14.65 29.67 -16.13
C GLU A 416 -16.13 29.22 -16.20
N PRO A 417 -16.61 28.57 -17.27
CA PRO A 417 -18.00 28.09 -17.34
C PRO A 417 -18.39 27.09 -16.23
N ALA A 418 -17.41 26.47 -15.58
CA ALA A 418 -17.69 25.54 -14.48
C ALA A 418 -18.14 26.25 -13.19
N VAL A 419 -17.82 27.54 -13.00
CA VAL A 419 -18.06 28.25 -11.75
C VAL A 419 -19.54 28.23 -11.34
N GLU A 420 -20.44 28.61 -12.24
CA GLU A 420 -21.87 28.61 -11.95
C GLU A 420 -22.44 27.19 -11.73
N LYS A 421 -21.89 26.20 -12.44
CA LYS A 421 -22.29 24.81 -12.26
C LYS A 421 -21.81 24.21 -10.94
N LEU A 422 -20.60 24.58 -10.50
CA LEU A 422 -20.08 24.24 -9.18
C LEU A 422 -20.96 24.84 -8.08
N LYS A 423 -21.35 26.12 -8.19
CA LYS A 423 -22.28 26.74 -7.25
C LYS A 423 -23.62 26.00 -7.19
N GLN A 424 -24.19 25.61 -8.33
CA GLN A 424 -25.41 24.82 -8.38
C GLN A 424 -25.30 23.49 -7.68
N LEU A 425 -24.15 22.77 -7.85
CA LEU A 425 -23.90 21.52 -7.14
C LEU A 425 -23.76 21.74 -5.62
N ILE A 426 -23.08 22.80 -5.20
CA ILE A 426 -22.85 23.12 -3.78
C ILE A 426 -24.16 23.50 -3.07
N CYS A 427 -24.94 24.42 -3.66
CA CYS A 427 -26.16 24.96 -3.06
C CYS A 427 -27.41 24.13 -3.32
N GLY A 428 -27.41 23.22 -4.28
CA GLY A 428 -28.53 22.38 -4.67
C GLY A 428 -28.69 21.10 -3.79
N ASP A 429 -29.49 20.17 -4.29
CA ASP A 429 -29.78 18.90 -3.59
C ASP A 429 -28.80 17.77 -3.91
N ALA A 430 -27.58 18.11 -4.37
CA ALA A 430 -26.57 17.09 -4.66
C ALA A 430 -26.16 16.32 -3.41
N PRO A 431 -25.80 15.02 -3.52
CA PRO A 431 -25.29 14.24 -2.40
C PRO A 431 -24.04 14.89 -1.77
N LEU A 432 -23.89 14.77 -0.46
CA LEU A 432 -22.79 15.39 0.30
C LEU A 432 -21.40 15.14 -0.28
N PRO A 433 -21.02 13.90 -0.69
CA PRO A 433 -19.71 13.67 -1.32
C PRO A 433 -19.49 14.51 -2.58
N LEU A 434 -20.54 14.73 -3.38
CA LEU A 434 -20.47 15.53 -4.58
C LEU A 434 -20.36 17.03 -4.24
N LYS A 435 -21.07 17.50 -3.21
CA LYS A 435 -20.93 18.88 -2.70
C LYS A 435 -19.50 19.15 -2.21
N LYS A 436 -18.92 18.22 -1.42
CA LYS A 436 -17.53 18.34 -0.96
C LYS A 436 -16.54 18.40 -2.13
N ALA A 437 -16.72 17.56 -3.15
CA ALA A 437 -15.91 17.59 -4.35
C ALA A 437 -16.04 18.90 -5.12
N ALA A 438 -17.26 19.43 -5.24
CA ALA A 438 -17.52 20.70 -5.89
C ALA A 438 -16.91 21.90 -5.13
N LEU A 439 -16.94 21.88 -3.80
CA LEU A 439 -16.27 22.88 -2.96
C LEU A 439 -14.75 22.87 -3.17
N PHE A 440 -14.12 21.71 -3.21
CA PHE A 440 -12.70 21.61 -3.50
C PHE A 440 -12.34 22.12 -4.89
N ALA A 441 -13.12 21.74 -5.92
CA ALA A 441 -12.92 22.26 -7.27
C ALA A 441 -13.14 23.78 -7.34
N ALA A 442 -14.13 24.32 -6.62
CA ALA A 442 -14.36 25.75 -6.51
C ALA A 442 -13.19 26.48 -5.83
N GLY A 443 -12.53 25.86 -4.86
CA GLY A 443 -11.34 26.41 -4.21
C GLY A 443 -10.18 26.71 -5.16
N ARG A 444 -10.19 26.15 -6.36
CA ARG A 444 -9.20 26.48 -7.40
C ARG A 444 -9.39 27.89 -7.99
N PHE A 445 -10.60 28.45 -7.91
CA PHE A 445 -10.92 29.77 -8.44
C PHE A 445 -10.87 30.87 -7.39
N PHE A 446 -11.17 30.55 -6.13
CA PHE A 446 -11.43 31.52 -5.08
C PHE A 446 -10.38 31.48 -4.00
N SER A 447 -10.09 32.62 -3.39
CA SER A 447 -9.33 32.68 -2.13
C SER A 447 -10.18 32.16 -0.97
N GLY A 448 -9.54 31.81 0.15
CA GLY A 448 -10.24 31.30 1.33
C GLY A 448 -11.40 32.17 1.81
N GLU A 449 -11.26 33.48 1.74
CA GLU A 449 -12.33 34.45 2.10
C GLU A 449 -13.54 34.37 1.14
N GLN A 450 -13.30 34.13 -0.14
CA GLN A 450 -14.37 33.98 -1.14
C GLN A 450 -15.10 32.64 -1.04
N ILE A 451 -14.42 31.59 -0.57
CA ILE A 451 -15.03 30.28 -0.32
C ILE A 451 -16.03 30.37 0.84
N LEU A 452 -15.75 31.16 1.88
CA LEU A 452 -16.67 31.38 3.00
C LEU A 452 -18.03 31.95 2.58
N PHE A 453 -18.11 32.76 1.51
CA PHE A 453 -19.38 33.22 0.95
C PHE A 453 -20.20 32.13 0.24
N LEU A 454 -19.59 30.99 -0.07
CA LEU A 454 -20.28 29.81 -0.61
C LEU A 454 -20.84 28.90 0.51
N THR A 455 -20.49 29.20 1.76
CA THR A 455 -20.80 28.37 2.94
C THR A 455 -22.02 28.78 3.75
N ASP A 456 -22.99 29.51 3.20
CA ASP A 456 -24.37 29.45 3.73
C ASP A 456 -25.00 28.05 3.56
N ILE A 457 -24.11 27.03 3.48
CA ILE A 457 -24.49 25.63 3.45
C ILE A 457 -24.67 25.19 4.91
N ASN A 458 -25.92 25.04 5.33
CA ASN A 458 -26.26 24.31 6.54
C ASN A 458 -25.83 22.83 6.37
N LEU A 459 -24.57 22.55 6.65
CA LEU A 459 -24.10 21.18 6.85
C LEU A 459 -24.55 20.78 8.27
N PRO A 460 -25.21 19.63 8.44
CA PRO A 460 -25.52 19.11 9.77
C PRO A 460 -24.24 19.00 10.60
N GLU A 461 -24.24 19.54 11.83
CA GLU A 461 -23.07 19.51 12.73
C GLU A 461 -22.46 18.09 12.92
N ALA A 462 -23.27 17.05 12.81
CA ALA A 462 -22.87 15.66 12.93
C ALA A 462 -22.00 15.13 11.75
N GLU A 463 -21.79 15.89 10.69
CA GLU A 463 -21.02 15.47 9.52
C GLU A 463 -19.70 16.24 9.36
N LEU A 464 -19.34 17.08 10.34
CA LEU A 464 -18.08 17.85 10.38
C LEU A 464 -17.00 17.17 11.22
N GLU A 465 -17.32 16.09 11.94
CA GLU A 465 -16.38 15.20 12.63
C GLU A 465 -16.06 13.98 11.72
#